data_5afb936609f4517824615980ffb08994
#
_entry.id   5afb936609f4517824615980ffb08994
#
_cell.length_a   1.000
_cell.length_b   1.000
_cell.length_c   1.000
_cell.angle_alpha   90.00
_cell.angle_beta   90.00
_cell.angle_gamma   90.00
#
_symmetry.space_group_name_H-M   'P 1'
#
loop_
_entity.id
_entity.type
_entity.pdbx_description
1 polymer ?
#
loop_
_entity_poly.entity_id
_entity_poly.type
_entity_poly.pdbx_seq_one_letter_code
_entity_poly.pdbx_strand_id
1 'polypeptide(L)'
;MYLLSIISFLLLAGFLLLAAMRFGIPAMVSDVYYQLQGCTGSEVIGDKHKRNYGWGFTAVMVASSILMLISLLDSGRGIQCLAFLGCAGLMFVGAAPNYIDKDTLPVHKCGAIVAAIGCVGWCMSVNILPTAILAVMLLLTLWILNKIAQWERWLAERDGREPEIHLHPWYWIEIAGFLDVYLTYWLCVC
;
A
#
# COMPACT_ATOMS: atom_id res chain seq x y z
N MET A 1 -1.39 -9.31 -22.23
CA MET A 1 -1.33 -8.39 -21.07
C MET A 1 -1.16 -9.05 -19.68
N TYR A 2 -1.48 -10.36 -19.54
CA TYR A 2 -1.25 -11.10 -18.28
C TYR A 2 0.18 -10.97 -17.74
N LEU A 3 1.19 -11.06 -18.60
CA LEU A 3 2.60 -10.90 -18.22
C LEU A 3 2.89 -9.53 -17.58
N LEU A 4 2.27 -8.44 -18.05
CA LEU A 4 2.48 -7.10 -17.49
C LEU A 4 1.92 -6.99 -16.08
N SER A 5 0.78 -7.61 -15.80
CA SER A 5 0.22 -7.63 -14.43
C SER A 5 1.10 -8.42 -13.47
N ILE A 6 1.69 -9.53 -13.91
CA ILE A 6 2.67 -10.29 -13.11
C ILE A 6 3.91 -9.44 -12.83
N ILE A 7 4.48 -8.79 -13.85
CA ILE A 7 5.65 -7.93 -13.68
C ILE A 7 5.31 -6.79 -12.71
N SER A 8 4.15 -6.14 -12.87
CA SER A 8 3.67 -5.11 -11.96
C SER A 8 3.60 -5.60 -10.52
N PHE A 9 3.00 -6.78 -10.30
CA PHE A 9 2.89 -7.39 -8.97
C PHE A 9 4.26 -7.70 -8.37
N LEU A 10 5.13 -8.35 -9.12
CA LEU A 10 6.49 -8.71 -8.64
C LEU A 10 7.32 -7.48 -8.31
N LEU A 11 7.18 -6.41 -9.11
CA LEU A 11 7.86 -5.14 -8.88
C LEU A 11 7.38 -4.51 -7.57
N LEU A 12 6.07 -4.39 -7.37
CA LEU A 12 5.49 -3.78 -6.18
C LEU A 12 5.70 -4.65 -4.94
N ALA A 13 5.27 -5.91 -4.99
CA ALA A 13 5.34 -6.82 -3.85
C ALA A 13 6.80 -7.13 -3.46
N GLY A 14 7.68 -7.35 -4.44
CA GLY A 14 9.11 -7.56 -4.20
C GLY A 14 9.75 -6.35 -3.53
N PHE A 15 9.45 -5.14 -4.00
CA PHE A 15 9.95 -3.91 -3.40
C PHE A 15 9.46 -3.73 -1.95
N LEU A 16 8.17 -3.91 -1.69
CA LEU A 16 7.60 -3.77 -0.34
C LEU A 16 8.13 -4.85 0.60
N LEU A 17 8.30 -6.07 0.12
CA LEU A 17 8.90 -7.17 0.90
C LEU A 17 10.35 -6.85 1.27
N LEU A 18 11.17 -6.41 0.31
CA LEU A 18 12.55 -6.03 0.57
C LEU A 18 12.65 -4.85 1.56
N ALA A 19 11.77 -3.84 1.42
CA ALA A 19 11.71 -2.74 2.36
C ALA A 19 11.34 -3.22 3.77
N ALA A 20 10.31 -4.07 3.90
CA ALA A 20 9.88 -4.63 5.18
C ALA A 20 10.98 -5.50 5.83
N MET A 21 11.70 -6.31 5.05
CA MET A 21 12.83 -7.12 5.55
C MET A 21 14.01 -6.26 5.99
N ARG A 22 14.25 -5.13 5.34
CA ARG A 22 15.41 -4.26 5.63
C ARG A 22 15.16 -3.27 6.75
N PHE A 23 13.95 -2.70 6.81
CA PHE A 23 13.61 -1.56 7.67
C PHE A 23 12.49 -1.87 8.68
N GLY A 24 11.87 -3.04 8.59
CA GLY A 24 10.66 -3.38 9.35
C GLY A 24 9.38 -2.90 8.67
N ILE A 25 8.24 -3.32 9.23
CA ILE A 25 6.91 -2.98 8.71
C ILE A 25 6.59 -1.53 9.10
N PRO A 26 6.34 -0.63 8.13
CA PRO A 26 6.01 0.77 8.40
C PRO A 26 4.54 0.94 8.84
N ALA A 27 4.17 2.12 9.32
CA ALA A 27 2.79 2.41 9.70
C ALA A 27 1.85 2.46 8.46
N MET A 28 2.35 2.93 7.32
CA MET A 28 1.68 2.96 6.02
C MET A 28 2.68 2.59 4.92
N VAL A 29 2.18 2.17 3.74
CA VAL A 29 3.06 1.86 2.60
C VAL A 29 3.86 3.09 2.17
N SER A 30 3.27 4.28 2.22
CA SER A 30 3.96 5.52 1.89
C SER A 30 5.13 5.87 2.83
N ASP A 31 5.17 5.31 4.06
CA ASP A 31 6.30 5.50 4.98
C ASP A 31 7.58 4.82 4.51
N VAL A 32 7.49 3.85 3.58
CA VAL A 32 8.66 3.26 2.92
C VAL A 32 9.54 4.34 2.27
N TYR A 33 8.94 5.41 1.77
CA TYR A 33 9.68 6.56 1.26
C TYR A 33 10.65 7.14 2.30
N TYR A 34 10.17 7.33 3.54
CA TYR A 34 11.00 7.87 4.64
C TYR A 34 12.03 6.86 5.13
N GLN A 35 11.66 5.57 5.19
CA GLN A 35 12.59 4.50 5.53
C GLN A 35 13.77 4.47 4.56
N LEU A 36 13.54 4.68 3.26
CA LEU A 36 14.57 4.75 2.23
C LEU A 36 15.44 6.00 2.34
N GLN A 37 14.94 7.06 2.95
CA GLN A 37 15.73 8.26 3.26
C GLN A 37 16.55 8.13 4.55
N GLY A 38 16.38 7.03 5.28
CA GLY A 38 17.01 6.80 6.58
C GLY A 38 16.41 7.64 7.69
N CYS A 39 15.14 8.04 7.53
CA CYS A 39 14.39 8.79 8.53
C CYS A 39 13.45 7.85 9.25
N THR A 40 13.49 7.83 10.58
CA THR A 40 12.48 7.21 11.43
C THR A 40 11.53 8.30 11.93
N GLY A 41 10.31 8.36 11.37
CA GLY A 41 9.22 9.21 11.87
C GLY A 41 9.54 10.71 12.00
N SER A 42 9.74 11.19 13.21
CA SER A 42 9.85 12.62 13.53
C SER A 42 11.26 13.25 13.37
N GLU A 43 12.30 12.47 13.04
CA GLU A 43 13.69 12.92 12.99
C GLU A 43 14.17 13.37 11.59
N VAL A 44 13.29 13.87 10.75
CA VAL A 44 13.62 14.37 9.39
C VAL A 44 14.46 15.66 9.38
N ILE A 45 14.85 16.19 10.53
CA ILE A 45 15.52 17.49 10.60
C ILE A 45 17.03 17.31 10.77
N GLY A 46 17.78 17.42 9.68
CA GLY A 46 19.12 18.00 9.80
C GLY A 46 20.34 17.29 9.23
N ASP A 47 20.25 16.12 8.60
CA ASP A 47 21.47 15.50 8.06
C ASP A 47 21.50 15.48 6.51
N LYS A 48 22.12 16.49 5.94
CA LYS A 48 22.26 16.70 4.49
C LYS A 48 23.14 15.67 3.78
N HIS A 49 23.65 14.66 4.47
CA HIS A 49 24.58 13.65 3.93
C HIS A 49 24.01 12.23 3.81
N LYS A 50 22.75 12.00 4.15
CA LYS A 50 22.13 10.68 3.95
C LYS A 50 21.77 10.48 2.49
N ARG A 51 22.19 9.33 1.94
CA ARG A 51 21.83 8.90 0.57
C ARG A 51 20.32 8.84 0.44
N ASN A 52 19.75 9.68 -0.42
CA ASN A 52 18.32 9.74 -0.67
C ASN A 52 17.92 8.69 -1.70
N TYR A 53 17.40 7.55 -1.24
CA TYR A 53 16.83 6.51 -2.10
C TYR A 53 15.30 6.62 -2.23
N GLY A 54 14.68 7.68 -1.72
CA GLY A 54 13.22 7.89 -1.80
C GLY A 54 12.68 7.87 -3.23
N TRP A 55 13.47 8.27 -4.22
CA TRP A 55 13.11 8.16 -5.64
C TRP A 55 12.76 6.72 -6.06
N GLY A 56 13.33 5.71 -5.38
CA GLY A 56 13.03 4.30 -5.64
C GLY A 56 11.56 3.96 -5.35
N PHE A 57 11.00 4.53 -4.27
CA PHE A 57 9.57 4.40 -3.97
C PHE A 57 8.72 4.99 -5.11
N THR A 58 9.01 6.24 -5.51
CA THR A 58 8.33 6.90 -6.63
C THR A 58 8.40 6.06 -7.92
N ALA A 59 9.60 5.60 -8.28
CA ALA A 59 9.82 4.82 -9.49
C ALA A 59 8.99 3.52 -9.49
N VAL A 60 9.00 2.78 -8.37
CA VAL A 60 8.24 1.53 -8.26
C VAL A 60 6.74 1.78 -8.28
N MET A 61 6.24 2.75 -7.50
CA MET A 61 4.80 3.08 -7.46
C MET A 61 4.28 3.49 -8.84
N VAL A 62 5.00 4.36 -9.54
CA VAL A 62 4.60 4.83 -10.87
C VAL A 62 4.70 3.70 -11.90
N ALA A 63 5.82 2.97 -11.93
CA ALA A 63 6.00 1.89 -12.91
C ALA A 63 4.99 0.76 -12.71
N SER A 64 4.77 0.30 -11.48
CA SER A 64 3.77 -0.75 -11.19
C SER A 64 2.37 -0.29 -11.54
N SER A 65 2.01 0.96 -11.24
CA SER A 65 0.69 1.52 -11.57
C SER A 65 0.47 1.63 -13.08
N ILE A 66 1.49 2.02 -13.86
CA ILE A 66 1.39 2.07 -15.33
C ILE A 66 1.20 0.67 -15.91
N LEU A 67 2.03 -0.30 -15.49
CA LEU A 67 1.93 -1.68 -15.98
C LEU A 67 0.56 -2.30 -15.65
N MET A 68 0.06 -2.04 -14.44
CA MET A 68 -1.26 -2.51 -14.05
C MET A 68 -2.36 -1.80 -14.82
N LEU A 69 -2.29 -0.47 -15.01
CA LEU A 69 -3.25 0.30 -15.81
C LEU A 69 -3.39 -0.27 -17.23
N ILE A 70 -2.27 -0.52 -17.90
CA ILE A 70 -2.28 -1.09 -19.26
C ILE A 70 -3.01 -2.44 -19.24
N SER A 71 -2.74 -3.30 -18.23
CA SER A 71 -3.39 -4.60 -18.10
C SER A 71 -4.90 -4.48 -17.85
N LEU A 72 -5.32 -3.56 -16.99
CA LEU A 72 -6.74 -3.33 -16.67
C LEU A 72 -7.51 -2.79 -17.88
N LEU A 73 -6.95 -1.81 -18.59
CA LEU A 73 -7.59 -1.22 -19.78
C LEU A 73 -7.68 -2.21 -20.94
N ASP A 74 -6.63 -3.01 -21.17
CA ASP A 74 -6.62 -4.04 -22.20
C ASP A 74 -7.66 -5.15 -21.94
N SER A 75 -7.98 -5.40 -20.67
CA SER A 75 -8.97 -6.41 -20.30
C SER A 75 -10.38 -6.12 -20.80
N GLY A 76 -10.73 -4.84 -20.98
CA GLY A 76 -12.08 -4.39 -21.32
C GLY A 76 -13.14 -4.72 -20.25
N ARG A 77 -12.73 -5.24 -19.08
CA ARG A 77 -13.65 -5.66 -17.99
C ARG A 77 -13.86 -4.54 -16.98
N GLY A 78 -15.04 -4.58 -16.35
CA GLY A 78 -15.42 -3.59 -15.34
C GLY A 78 -15.55 -2.17 -15.90
N ILE A 79 -15.65 -1.20 -15.00
CA ILE A 79 -15.76 0.23 -15.37
C ILE A 79 -14.35 0.80 -15.57
N GLN A 80 -13.92 0.94 -16.84
CA GLN A 80 -12.57 1.34 -17.23
C GLN A 80 -12.14 2.71 -16.66
N CYS A 81 -13.09 3.63 -16.49
CA CYS A 81 -12.84 4.93 -15.87
C CYS A 81 -12.35 4.77 -14.42
N LEU A 82 -12.90 3.81 -13.66
CA LEU A 82 -12.47 3.53 -12.30
C LEU A 82 -11.07 2.92 -12.26
N ALA A 83 -10.74 2.01 -13.21
CA ALA A 83 -9.38 1.48 -13.36
C ALA A 83 -8.37 2.60 -13.61
N PHE A 84 -8.70 3.51 -14.54
CA PHE A 84 -7.86 4.67 -14.85
C PHE A 84 -7.66 5.56 -13.63
N LEU A 85 -8.75 5.96 -12.97
CA LEU A 85 -8.69 6.82 -11.77
C LEU A 85 -7.91 6.16 -10.64
N GLY A 86 -8.12 4.85 -10.41
CA GLY A 86 -7.41 4.11 -9.38
C GLY A 86 -5.89 4.11 -9.59
N CYS A 87 -5.45 3.73 -10.79
CA CYS A 87 -4.03 3.72 -11.12
C CYS A 87 -3.43 5.13 -11.18
N ALA A 88 -4.15 6.13 -11.71
CA ALA A 88 -3.71 7.52 -11.69
C ALA A 88 -3.54 8.04 -10.25
N GLY A 89 -4.47 7.72 -9.35
CA GLY A 89 -4.35 8.03 -7.93
C GLY A 89 -3.09 7.44 -7.30
N LEU A 90 -2.75 6.17 -7.60
CA LEU A 90 -1.50 5.54 -7.13
C LEU A 90 -0.26 6.23 -7.71
N MET A 91 -0.30 6.70 -8.95
CA MET A 91 0.80 7.49 -9.53
C MET A 91 0.98 8.82 -8.79
N PHE A 92 -0.11 9.49 -8.39
CA PHE A 92 -0.03 10.71 -7.58
C PHE A 92 0.54 10.44 -6.19
N VAL A 93 0.16 9.34 -5.53
CA VAL A 93 0.78 8.91 -4.26
C VAL A 93 2.28 8.70 -4.43
N GLY A 94 2.70 8.04 -5.50
CA GLY A 94 4.11 7.83 -5.82
C GLY A 94 4.86 9.12 -6.19
N ALA A 95 4.20 10.05 -6.91
CA ALA A 95 4.81 11.32 -7.33
C ALA A 95 4.92 12.35 -6.18
N ALA A 96 4.02 12.27 -5.19
CA ALA A 96 4.02 13.13 -4.01
C ALA A 96 4.20 12.33 -2.71
N PRO A 97 5.33 11.60 -2.57
CA PRO A 97 5.53 10.67 -1.44
C PRO A 97 5.79 11.40 -0.12
N ASN A 98 6.25 12.65 -0.17
CA ASN A 98 6.56 13.46 1.01
C ASN A 98 5.28 14.09 1.59
N TYR A 99 4.45 13.29 2.27
CA TYR A 99 3.19 13.75 2.86
C TYR A 99 3.36 14.52 4.18
N ILE A 100 4.58 14.62 4.73
CA ILE A 100 4.87 15.48 5.90
C ILE A 100 4.94 16.96 5.47
N ASP A 101 5.33 17.22 4.23
CA ASP A 101 5.36 18.56 3.67
C ASP A 101 3.92 19.06 3.40
N LYS A 102 3.63 20.28 3.86
CA LYS A 102 2.30 20.89 3.72
C LYS A 102 1.87 21.10 2.27
N ASP A 103 2.83 21.30 1.37
CA ASP A 103 2.55 21.57 -0.04
C ASP A 103 2.20 20.27 -0.81
N THR A 104 2.82 19.15 -0.44
CA THR A 104 2.60 17.84 -1.10
C THR A 104 1.50 17.00 -0.44
N LEU A 105 1.20 17.25 0.84
CA LEU A 105 0.17 16.53 1.60
C LEU A 105 -1.21 16.49 0.93
N PRO A 106 -1.75 17.60 0.38
CA PRO A 106 -3.07 17.56 -0.29
C PRO A 106 -3.06 16.66 -1.52
N VAL A 107 -1.99 16.71 -2.31
CA VAL A 107 -1.82 15.89 -3.51
C VAL A 107 -1.76 14.40 -3.13
N HIS A 108 -0.95 14.07 -2.13
CA HIS A 108 -0.82 12.71 -1.61
C HIS A 108 -2.17 12.16 -1.11
N LYS A 109 -2.88 12.90 -0.25
CA LYS A 109 -4.19 12.49 0.28
C LYS A 109 -5.25 12.34 -0.81
N CYS A 110 -5.32 13.30 -1.73
CA CYS A 110 -6.23 13.23 -2.87
C CYS A 110 -5.92 11.99 -3.73
N GLY A 111 -4.65 11.76 -4.04
CA GLY A 111 -4.19 10.60 -4.78
C GLY A 111 -4.60 9.30 -4.09
N ALA A 112 -4.38 9.18 -2.77
CA ALA A 112 -4.75 7.99 -2.01
C ALA A 112 -6.26 7.73 -1.99
N ILE A 113 -7.08 8.77 -1.81
CA ILE A 113 -8.55 8.64 -1.85
C ILE A 113 -9.03 8.20 -3.23
N VAL A 114 -8.52 8.85 -4.28
CA VAL A 114 -8.87 8.52 -5.67
C VAL A 114 -8.42 7.10 -6.02
N ALA A 115 -7.22 6.69 -5.57
CA ALA A 115 -6.72 5.34 -5.74
C ALA A 115 -7.64 4.32 -5.07
N ALA A 116 -8.01 4.53 -3.80
CA ALA A 116 -8.86 3.61 -3.05
C ALA A 116 -10.24 3.47 -3.72
N ILE A 117 -10.91 4.59 -4.02
CA ILE A 117 -12.24 4.57 -4.65
C ILE A 117 -12.17 3.95 -6.05
N GLY A 118 -11.18 4.32 -6.85
CA GLY A 118 -11.03 3.84 -8.23
C GLY A 118 -10.70 2.34 -8.27
N CYS A 119 -9.72 1.88 -7.51
CA CYS A 119 -9.31 0.48 -7.48
C CYS A 119 -10.42 -0.43 -6.93
N VAL A 120 -10.94 -0.14 -5.74
CA VAL A 120 -12.02 -0.93 -5.13
C VAL A 120 -13.28 -0.88 -6.00
N GLY A 121 -13.65 0.29 -6.52
CA GLY A 121 -14.80 0.44 -7.41
C GLY A 121 -14.64 -0.38 -8.70
N TRP A 122 -13.44 -0.43 -9.29
CA TRP A 122 -13.18 -1.28 -10.44
C TRP A 122 -13.32 -2.77 -10.07
N CYS A 123 -12.70 -3.23 -8.98
CA CYS A 123 -12.81 -4.61 -8.51
C CYS A 123 -14.27 -5.03 -8.33
N MET A 124 -15.06 -4.20 -7.63
CA MET A 124 -16.50 -4.44 -7.42
C MET A 124 -17.30 -4.46 -8.73
N SER A 125 -16.90 -3.66 -9.74
CA SER A 125 -17.57 -3.63 -11.04
C SER A 125 -17.26 -4.87 -11.91
N VAL A 126 -16.13 -5.53 -11.67
CA VAL A 126 -15.78 -6.81 -12.31
C VAL A 126 -16.45 -7.98 -11.60
N ASN A 127 -16.18 -8.12 -10.31
CA ASN A 127 -16.77 -9.16 -9.45
C ASN A 127 -16.59 -8.77 -7.98
N ILE A 128 -17.70 -8.67 -7.24
CA ILE A 128 -17.66 -8.30 -5.81
C ILE A 128 -17.07 -9.39 -4.92
N LEU A 129 -17.03 -10.64 -5.36
CA LEU A 129 -16.69 -11.79 -4.51
C LEU A 129 -15.25 -11.75 -3.99
N PRO A 130 -14.21 -11.52 -4.82
CA PRO A 130 -12.82 -11.40 -4.33
C PRO A 130 -12.68 -10.27 -3.30
N THR A 131 -13.23 -9.11 -3.58
CA THR A 131 -13.21 -7.95 -2.68
C THR A 131 -13.90 -8.26 -1.34
N ALA A 132 -15.06 -8.92 -1.36
CA ALA A 132 -15.77 -9.31 -0.15
C ALA A 132 -14.97 -10.33 0.69
N ILE A 133 -14.36 -11.33 0.06
CA ILE A 133 -13.53 -12.32 0.74
C ILE A 133 -12.31 -11.64 1.38
N LEU A 134 -11.59 -10.80 0.63
CA LEU A 134 -10.44 -10.08 1.16
C LEU A 134 -10.82 -9.13 2.30
N ALA A 135 -11.95 -8.43 2.20
CA ALA A 135 -12.44 -7.58 3.28
C ALA A 135 -12.70 -8.38 4.57
N VAL A 136 -13.37 -9.55 4.45
CA VAL A 136 -13.60 -10.43 5.60
C VAL A 136 -12.28 -10.94 6.18
N MET A 137 -11.36 -11.41 5.33
CA MET A 137 -10.05 -11.88 5.78
C MET A 137 -9.24 -10.76 6.47
N LEU A 138 -9.27 -9.54 5.92
CA LEU A 138 -8.62 -8.39 6.52
C LEU A 138 -9.20 -8.07 7.91
N LEU A 139 -10.54 -8.01 8.02
CA LEU A 139 -11.21 -7.75 9.30
C LEU A 139 -10.86 -8.81 10.35
N LEU A 140 -10.86 -10.09 9.97
CA LEU A 140 -10.45 -11.19 10.86
C LEU A 140 -8.99 -11.06 11.27
N THR A 141 -8.10 -10.75 10.34
CA THR A 141 -6.68 -10.56 10.62
C THR A 141 -6.46 -9.39 11.59
N LEU A 142 -7.09 -8.25 11.34
CA LEU A 142 -7.00 -7.08 12.22
C LEU A 142 -7.59 -7.36 13.61
N TRP A 143 -8.68 -8.13 13.67
CA TRP A 143 -9.27 -8.55 14.95
C TRP A 143 -8.32 -9.46 15.74
N ILE A 144 -7.71 -10.46 15.10
CA ILE A 144 -6.72 -11.36 15.73
C ILE A 144 -5.51 -10.56 16.21
N LEU A 145 -4.94 -9.71 15.36
CA LEU A 145 -3.80 -8.87 15.71
C LEU A 145 -4.11 -7.95 16.89
N ASN A 146 -5.31 -7.38 16.93
CA ASN A 146 -5.74 -6.55 18.06
C ASN A 146 -5.84 -7.38 19.37
N LYS A 147 -6.30 -8.63 19.29
CA LYS A 147 -6.32 -9.53 20.47
C LYS A 147 -4.92 -9.87 20.96
N ILE A 148 -3.99 -10.15 20.02
CA ILE A 148 -2.58 -10.40 20.36
C ILE A 148 -1.96 -9.16 21.02
N ALA A 149 -2.19 -7.96 20.48
CA ALA A 149 -1.67 -6.73 21.05
C ALA A 149 -2.30 -6.37 22.42
N GLN A 150 -3.57 -6.73 22.65
CA GLN A 150 -4.20 -6.60 23.96
C GLN A 150 -3.56 -7.55 24.99
N TRP A 151 -3.30 -8.78 24.58
CA TRP A 151 -2.62 -9.78 25.41
C TRP A 151 -1.19 -9.33 25.76
N GLU A 152 -0.44 -8.85 24.77
CA GLU A 152 0.92 -8.34 24.95
C GLU A 152 0.95 -7.15 25.92
N ARG A 153 0.02 -6.19 25.79
CA ARG A 153 -0.09 -5.06 26.71
C ARG A 153 -0.34 -5.53 28.15
N TRP A 154 -1.25 -6.49 28.34
CA TRP A 154 -1.54 -7.06 29.65
C TRP A 154 -0.29 -7.73 30.27
N LEU A 155 0.48 -8.48 29.46
CA LEU A 155 1.73 -9.09 29.93
C LEU A 155 2.78 -8.02 30.28
N ALA A 156 2.95 -7.01 29.42
CA ALA A 156 3.90 -5.93 29.65
C ALA A 156 3.58 -5.14 30.94
N GLU A 157 2.30 -4.82 31.17
CA GLU A 157 1.86 -4.16 32.41
C GLU A 157 2.17 -5.02 33.65
N ARG A 158 1.90 -6.34 33.58
CA ARG A 158 2.18 -7.27 34.66
C ARG A 158 3.68 -7.36 34.98
N ASP A 159 4.51 -7.37 33.92
CA ASP A 159 5.95 -7.55 34.05
C ASP A 159 6.70 -6.21 34.21
N GLY A 160 5.98 -5.07 34.24
CA GLY A 160 6.56 -3.72 34.39
C GLY A 160 7.43 -3.26 33.25
N ARG A 161 7.16 -3.76 32.03
CA ARG A 161 7.88 -3.42 30.79
C ARG A 161 6.97 -2.71 29.77
N GLU A 162 7.55 -2.05 28.78
CA GLU A 162 6.77 -1.50 27.68
C GLU A 162 6.36 -2.60 26.69
N PRO A 163 5.18 -2.48 26.04
CA PRO A 163 4.72 -3.44 25.05
C PRO A 163 5.58 -3.35 23.77
N GLU A 164 5.97 -4.50 23.24
CA GLU A 164 6.83 -4.60 22.03
C GLU A 164 6.04 -4.62 20.72
N ILE A 165 4.75 -5.02 20.77
CA ILE A 165 3.95 -5.18 19.57
C ILE A 165 3.28 -3.86 19.18
N HIS A 166 3.71 -3.31 18.06
CA HIS A 166 3.06 -2.16 17.40
C HIS A 166 2.21 -2.62 16.24
N LEU A 167 0.91 -2.34 16.29
CA LEU A 167 0.00 -2.62 15.19
C LEU A 167 0.08 -1.50 14.15
N HIS A 168 0.20 -1.91 12.90
CA HIS A 168 0.19 -1.00 11.73
C HIS A 168 -1.03 -1.32 10.84
N PRO A 169 -2.27 -1.03 11.28
CA PRO A 169 -3.48 -1.43 10.56
C PRO A 169 -3.58 -0.81 9.17
N TRP A 170 -3.13 0.43 9.01
CA TRP A 170 -3.16 1.12 7.72
C TRP A 170 -2.28 0.44 6.67
N TYR A 171 -1.09 -0.02 7.05
CA TYR A 171 -0.24 -0.80 6.16
C TYR A 171 -0.95 -2.03 5.61
N TRP A 172 -1.61 -2.81 6.47
CA TRP A 172 -2.33 -4.01 6.05
C TRP A 172 -3.57 -3.73 5.21
N ILE A 173 -4.26 -2.60 5.46
CA ILE A 173 -5.38 -2.14 4.64
C ILE A 173 -4.90 -1.78 3.23
N GLU A 174 -3.79 -1.07 3.11
CA GLU A 174 -3.20 -0.71 1.82
C GLU A 174 -2.72 -1.95 1.05
N ILE A 175 -2.04 -2.88 1.72
CA ILE A 175 -1.63 -4.16 1.12
C ILE A 175 -2.83 -4.97 0.63
N ALA A 176 -3.91 -5.06 1.42
CA ALA A 176 -5.13 -5.73 1.00
C ALA A 176 -5.76 -5.07 -0.23
N GLY A 177 -5.76 -3.73 -0.30
CA GLY A 177 -6.24 -2.99 -1.46
C GLY A 177 -5.43 -3.30 -2.73
N PHE A 178 -4.10 -3.37 -2.64
CA PHE A 178 -3.27 -3.82 -3.77
C PHE A 178 -3.58 -5.25 -4.17
N LEU A 179 -3.65 -6.17 -3.21
CA LEU A 179 -3.97 -7.57 -3.48
C LEU A 179 -5.34 -7.76 -4.14
N ASP A 180 -6.33 -6.96 -3.76
CA ASP A 180 -7.68 -7.03 -4.34
C ASP A 180 -7.65 -6.79 -5.86
N VAL A 181 -6.93 -5.75 -6.31
CA VAL A 181 -6.79 -5.44 -7.73
C VAL A 181 -6.15 -6.60 -8.49
N TYR A 182 -5.01 -7.14 -8.00
CA TYR A 182 -4.32 -8.24 -8.68
C TYR A 182 -5.13 -9.53 -8.67
N LEU A 183 -5.72 -9.90 -7.54
CA LEU A 183 -6.53 -11.11 -7.44
C LEU A 183 -7.81 -11.02 -8.29
N THR A 184 -8.49 -9.88 -8.27
CA THR A 184 -9.65 -9.67 -9.13
C THR A 184 -9.28 -9.78 -10.61
N TYR A 185 -8.14 -9.19 -11.00
CA TYR A 185 -7.66 -9.31 -12.38
C TYR A 185 -7.36 -10.78 -12.75
N TRP A 186 -6.58 -11.50 -11.94
CA TRP A 186 -6.17 -12.87 -12.26
C TRP A 186 -7.28 -13.90 -12.16
N LEU A 187 -8.23 -13.74 -11.22
CA LEU A 187 -9.30 -14.71 -11.01
C LEU A 187 -10.53 -14.46 -11.88
N CYS A 188 -10.78 -13.22 -12.29
CA CYS A 188 -12.03 -12.85 -12.95
C CYS A 188 -11.85 -12.32 -14.38
N VAL A 189 -10.62 -11.98 -14.78
CA VAL A 189 -10.32 -11.41 -16.09
C VAL A 189 -9.49 -12.36 -16.94
N CYS A 190 -8.56 -13.06 -16.34
CA CYS A 190 -7.74 -14.08 -17.00
C CYS A 190 -8.30 -15.47 -16.84
#